data_5b33283f0babcd30981288271ebe0209
#
_entry.id   5b33283f0babcd30981288271ebe0209
#
_cell.length_a   1.000
_cell.length_b   1.000
_cell.length_c   1.000
_cell.angle_alpha   90.00
_cell.angle_beta   90.00
_cell.angle_gamma   90.00
#
_symmetry.space_group_name_H-M   'P 1'
#
loop_
_entity.id
_entity.type
_entity.pdbx_description
1 polymer ?
#
loop_
_entity_poly.entity_id
_entity_poly.type
_entity_poly.pdbx_seq_one_letter_code
_entity_poly.pdbx_strand_id
1 'polypeptide(L)'
;MKEKLKAGIIGATGMVGQRFITLLENHPYFTVSALAASSRSAGKKYSEAVGDRWKMSSPIPAHIADTVITDAADIDSMAEKCDFVFCAVNMNREEIVALEEAYAKAELPVISNNSANRWTSDVPMVIPEINDAHLSVIEGQRRRLGTRRGFIAVKPNCSIQSYVPMLTPLLKYGIREVVATTYQAISGAGKNFAEWPEMVDNVIPFISGEEEKSEREPLRIWGKVQGGVIVPATAPVITTQ
;
A
#
# COMPACT_ATOMS: atom_id res chain seq x y z
N MET A 1 22.23 -5.71 18.93
CA MET A 1 20.90 -5.45 18.29
C MET A 1 20.96 -6.07 16.91
N LYS A 2 19.89 -6.72 16.43
CA LYS A 2 19.84 -7.16 15.02
C LYS A 2 19.91 -5.91 14.11
N GLU A 3 20.64 -6.03 13.02
CA GLU A 3 20.70 -4.99 11.99
C GLU A 3 19.26 -4.72 11.46
N LYS A 4 18.89 -3.45 11.31
CA LYS A 4 17.57 -3.09 10.77
C LYS A 4 17.53 -3.35 9.28
N LEU A 5 16.42 -3.87 8.78
CA LEU A 5 16.19 -4.01 7.35
C LEU A 5 16.05 -2.64 6.70
N LYS A 6 16.62 -2.50 5.52
CA LYS A 6 16.65 -1.28 4.71
C LYS A 6 15.39 -1.20 3.85
N ALA A 7 14.54 -0.23 4.14
CA ALA A 7 13.30 0.03 3.40
C ALA A 7 13.49 1.13 2.37
N GLY A 8 13.13 0.85 1.11
CA GLY A 8 12.96 1.87 0.09
C GLY A 8 11.50 2.35 0.06
N ILE A 9 11.28 3.61 -0.32
CA ILE A 9 9.94 4.16 -0.51
C ILE A 9 9.80 4.68 -1.93
N ILE A 10 8.93 4.03 -2.73
CA ILE A 10 8.61 4.43 -4.10
C ILE A 10 7.32 5.25 -4.06
N GLY A 11 7.36 6.46 -4.64
CA GLY A 11 6.31 7.47 -4.47
C GLY A 11 6.51 8.32 -3.21
N ALA A 12 7.76 8.49 -2.78
CA ALA A 12 8.13 9.13 -1.51
C ALA A 12 7.63 10.58 -1.34
N THR A 13 7.41 11.31 -2.43
CA THR A 13 6.93 12.71 -2.39
C THR A 13 5.42 12.85 -2.23
N GLY A 14 4.67 11.76 -2.43
CA GLY A 14 3.23 11.73 -2.22
C GLY A 14 2.85 11.62 -0.74
N MET A 15 1.58 11.90 -0.40
CA MET A 15 1.10 11.89 0.99
C MET A 15 1.35 10.55 1.70
N VAL A 16 1.11 9.43 1.02
CA VAL A 16 1.34 8.08 1.58
C VAL A 16 2.85 7.83 1.79
N GLY A 17 3.69 8.23 0.84
CA GLY A 17 5.14 8.14 0.98
C GLY A 17 5.67 8.96 2.16
N GLN A 18 5.17 10.17 2.34
CA GLN A 18 5.46 11.01 3.50
C GLN A 18 5.04 10.34 4.81
N ARG A 19 3.87 9.67 4.81
CA ARG A 19 3.41 8.93 5.99
C ARG A 19 4.32 7.73 6.29
N PHE A 20 4.79 6.99 5.30
CA PHE A 20 5.79 5.94 5.52
C PHE A 20 7.06 6.49 6.17
N ILE A 21 7.58 7.62 5.67
CA ILE A 21 8.77 8.26 6.26
C ILE A 21 8.56 8.54 7.75
N THR A 22 7.44 9.14 8.12
CA THR A 22 7.16 9.47 9.53
C THR A 22 6.95 8.24 10.40
N LEU A 23 6.27 7.21 9.88
CA LEU A 23 6.02 5.97 10.63
C LEU A 23 7.28 5.11 10.81
N LEU A 24 8.22 5.20 9.87
CA LEU A 24 9.47 4.45 9.95
C LEU A 24 10.57 5.19 10.71
N GLU A 25 10.34 6.44 11.09
CA GLU A 25 11.24 7.14 11.99
C GLU A 25 11.32 6.41 13.33
N ASN A 26 12.54 6.07 13.76
CA ASN A 26 12.79 5.30 14.99
C ASN A 26 12.13 3.90 15.03
N HIS A 27 11.70 3.35 13.88
CA HIS A 27 11.11 2.02 13.84
C HIS A 27 12.10 0.95 14.35
N PRO A 28 11.67 -0.02 15.18
CA PRO A 28 12.58 -0.97 15.82
C PRO A 28 13.27 -1.93 14.83
N TYR A 29 12.64 -2.24 13.70
CA TYR A 29 13.09 -3.25 12.74
C TYR A 29 13.51 -2.72 11.38
N PHE A 30 13.09 -1.49 11.01
CA PHE A 30 13.30 -0.93 9.68
C PHE A 30 13.99 0.43 9.74
N THR A 31 14.74 0.75 8.69
CA THR A 31 15.27 2.09 8.44
C THR A 31 15.03 2.47 6.99
N VAL A 32 14.68 3.72 6.74
CA VAL A 32 14.54 4.23 5.37
C VAL A 32 15.94 4.44 4.80
N SER A 33 16.25 3.74 3.71
CA SER A 33 17.58 3.76 3.07
C SER A 33 17.58 4.42 1.71
N ALA A 34 16.44 4.46 1.01
CA ALA A 34 16.30 5.10 -0.28
C ALA A 34 14.89 5.64 -0.50
N LEU A 35 14.81 6.73 -1.24
CA LEU A 35 13.57 7.36 -1.65
C LEU A 35 13.52 7.45 -3.16
N ALA A 36 12.41 7.01 -3.75
CA ALA A 36 12.20 7.11 -5.19
C ALA A 36 10.90 7.86 -5.50
N ALA A 37 10.92 8.59 -6.59
CA ALA A 37 9.78 9.33 -7.11
C ALA A 37 9.86 9.44 -8.64
N SER A 38 8.95 10.20 -9.25
CA SER A 38 8.98 10.45 -10.70
C SER A 38 10.27 11.18 -11.12
N SER A 39 10.63 11.07 -12.40
CA SER A 39 11.77 11.75 -13.02
C SER A 39 11.82 13.25 -12.75
N ARG A 40 10.69 13.92 -12.54
CA ARG A 40 10.62 15.34 -12.16
C ARG A 40 11.28 15.65 -10.81
N SER A 41 11.30 14.69 -9.90
CA SER A 41 11.85 14.80 -8.56
C SER A 41 13.22 14.13 -8.41
N ALA A 42 13.57 13.24 -9.32
CA ALA A 42 14.83 12.50 -9.30
C ALA A 42 16.03 13.46 -9.36
N GLY A 43 17.10 13.13 -8.63
CA GLY A 43 18.32 13.93 -8.53
C GLY A 43 18.24 15.12 -7.57
N LYS A 44 17.07 15.45 -7.03
CA LYS A 44 16.89 16.55 -6.05
C LYS A 44 16.98 16.00 -4.62
N LYS A 45 17.37 16.86 -3.68
CA LYS A 45 17.19 16.56 -2.25
C LYS A 45 15.71 16.41 -1.94
N TYR A 46 15.39 15.53 -0.99
CA TYR A 46 14.00 15.27 -0.63
C TYR A 46 13.27 16.53 -0.17
N SER A 47 13.90 17.33 0.69
CA SER A 47 13.35 18.60 1.16
C SER A 47 13.02 19.58 0.03
N GLU A 48 13.88 19.68 -0.97
CA GLU A 48 13.66 20.52 -2.15
C GLU A 48 12.53 19.98 -3.03
N ALA A 49 12.50 18.68 -3.25
CA ALA A 49 11.49 18.04 -4.10
C ALA A 49 10.09 18.09 -3.50
N VAL A 50 9.98 18.00 -2.17
CA VAL A 50 8.69 18.10 -1.48
C VAL A 50 8.28 19.55 -1.27
N GLY A 51 9.21 20.41 -0.81
CA GLY A 51 8.93 21.84 -0.53
C GLY A 51 7.67 22.01 0.34
N ASP A 52 6.80 22.92 -0.05
CA ASP A 52 5.55 23.23 0.65
C ASP A 52 4.49 22.09 0.58
N ARG A 53 4.77 21.02 -0.16
CA ARG A 53 3.88 19.85 -0.26
C ARG A 53 4.03 18.85 0.89
N TRP A 54 4.84 19.16 1.91
CA TRP A 54 4.88 18.33 3.11
C TRP A 54 3.57 18.45 3.88
N LYS A 55 2.88 17.32 4.09
CA LYS A 55 1.52 17.27 4.66
C LYS A 55 1.49 16.70 6.09
N MET A 56 2.63 16.28 6.62
CA MET A 56 2.68 15.70 7.96
C MET A 56 2.76 16.80 9.03
N SER A 57 2.24 16.52 10.22
CA SER A 57 2.29 17.43 11.37
C SER A 57 3.68 17.58 11.97
N SER A 58 4.53 16.54 11.85
CA SER A 58 5.94 16.60 12.25
C SER A 58 6.80 17.15 11.12
N PRO A 59 7.94 17.78 11.40
CA PRO A 59 8.88 18.22 10.37
C PRO A 59 9.46 17.01 9.61
N ILE A 60 10.05 17.26 8.44
CA ILE A 60 10.81 16.24 7.71
C ILE A 60 11.98 15.80 8.61
N PRO A 61 12.16 14.47 8.84
CA PRO A 61 13.31 14.00 9.62
C PRO A 61 14.64 14.47 9.01
N ALA A 62 15.54 14.97 9.85
CA ALA A 62 16.78 15.61 9.38
C ALA A 62 17.62 14.70 8.47
N HIS A 63 17.71 13.39 8.78
CA HIS A 63 18.45 12.42 7.97
C HIS A 63 17.80 12.10 6.62
N ILE A 64 16.50 12.42 6.46
CA ILE A 64 15.74 12.25 5.22
C ILE A 64 15.81 13.50 4.34
N ALA A 65 15.88 14.69 4.96
CA ALA A 65 15.79 15.97 4.26
C ALA A 65 16.83 16.11 3.12
N ASP A 66 18.05 15.66 3.36
CA ASP A 66 19.16 15.72 2.39
C ASP A 66 19.30 14.48 1.50
N THR A 67 18.43 13.49 1.65
CA THR A 67 18.45 12.28 0.81
C THR A 67 18.16 12.66 -0.64
N VAL A 68 19.03 12.25 -1.56
CA VAL A 68 18.81 12.46 -2.99
C VAL A 68 17.80 11.43 -3.50
N ILE A 69 16.76 11.91 -4.15
CA ILE A 69 15.69 11.06 -4.69
C ILE A 69 16.19 10.31 -5.93
N THR A 70 15.99 9.00 -5.95
CA THR A 70 16.21 8.13 -7.11
C THR A 70 15.00 8.19 -8.04
N ASP A 71 15.18 8.01 -9.36
CA ASP A 71 14.06 7.80 -10.27
C ASP A 71 13.37 6.48 -9.93
N ALA A 72 12.05 6.45 -9.88
CA ALA A 72 11.30 5.22 -9.61
C ALA A 72 11.52 4.14 -10.68
N ALA A 73 11.96 4.49 -11.86
CA ALA A 73 12.32 3.56 -12.93
C ALA A 73 13.76 3.03 -12.81
N ASP A 74 14.61 3.62 -11.96
CA ASP A 74 15.97 3.16 -11.70
C ASP A 74 15.97 2.07 -10.61
N ILE A 75 15.55 0.89 -11.04
CA ILE A 75 15.35 -0.27 -10.17
C ILE A 75 16.67 -0.78 -9.60
N ASP A 76 17.74 -0.76 -10.38
CA ASP A 76 19.05 -1.26 -9.98
C ASP A 76 19.62 -0.44 -8.81
N SER A 77 19.56 0.90 -8.90
CA SER A 77 19.97 1.78 -7.80
C SER A 77 19.17 1.54 -6.52
N MET A 78 17.90 1.20 -6.65
CA MET A 78 17.06 0.89 -5.48
C MET A 78 17.40 -0.49 -4.91
N ALA A 79 17.66 -1.48 -5.78
CA ALA A 79 18.01 -2.84 -5.36
C ALA A 79 19.35 -2.90 -4.59
N GLU A 80 20.31 -2.06 -4.95
CA GLU A 80 21.58 -1.95 -4.23
C GLU A 80 21.44 -1.37 -2.82
N LYS A 81 20.40 -0.54 -2.58
CA LYS A 81 20.25 0.22 -1.35
C LYS A 81 19.22 -0.35 -0.37
N CYS A 82 18.34 -1.24 -0.84
CA CYS A 82 17.17 -1.66 -0.08
C CYS A 82 17.09 -3.18 0.07
N ASP A 83 16.53 -3.62 1.20
CA ASP A 83 16.14 -5.00 1.41
C ASP A 83 14.73 -5.29 0.88
N PHE A 84 13.87 -4.30 0.87
CA PHE A 84 12.51 -4.34 0.34
C PHE A 84 12.01 -2.91 0.08
N VAL A 85 10.87 -2.77 -0.61
CA VAL A 85 10.29 -1.47 -0.92
C VAL A 85 8.82 -1.37 -0.55
N PHE A 86 8.41 -0.19 -0.06
CA PHE A 86 7.02 0.22 -0.05
C PHE A 86 6.70 0.96 -1.35
N CYS A 87 5.58 0.61 -1.99
CA CYS A 87 5.15 1.24 -3.24
C CYS A 87 3.83 2.02 -3.03
N ALA A 88 3.86 3.32 -3.31
CA ALA A 88 2.72 4.23 -3.20
C ALA A 88 2.75 5.28 -4.34
N VAL A 89 2.87 4.81 -5.57
CA VAL A 89 2.89 5.66 -6.76
C VAL A 89 1.48 6.03 -7.23
N ASN A 90 1.38 7.12 -7.97
CA ASN A 90 0.16 7.51 -8.66
C ASN A 90 0.40 7.47 -10.18
N MET A 91 0.05 6.34 -10.78
CA MET A 91 0.23 6.03 -12.21
C MET A 91 -1.00 5.25 -12.68
N ASN A 92 -1.13 4.97 -13.97
CA ASN A 92 -2.17 4.07 -14.45
C ASN A 92 -1.91 2.62 -13.97
N ARG A 93 -2.93 1.78 -14.05
CA ARG A 93 -2.89 0.41 -13.52
C ARG A 93 -1.79 -0.42 -14.14
N GLU A 94 -1.65 -0.36 -15.45
CA GLU A 94 -0.70 -1.14 -16.24
C GLU A 94 0.74 -0.77 -15.88
N GLU A 95 1.01 0.53 -15.75
CA GLU A 95 2.31 1.05 -15.33
C GLU A 95 2.67 0.61 -13.91
N ILE A 96 1.69 0.63 -12.97
CA ILE A 96 1.91 0.17 -11.60
C ILE A 96 2.26 -1.32 -11.58
N VAL A 97 1.49 -2.15 -12.30
CA VAL A 97 1.76 -3.60 -12.39
C VAL A 97 3.15 -3.85 -12.95
N ALA A 98 3.52 -3.19 -14.04
CA ALA A 98 4.83 -3.34 -14.67
C ALA A 98 5.97 -2.92 -13.72
N LEU A 99 5.81 -1.80 -13.03
CA LEU A 99 6.79 -1.28 -12.08
C LEU A 99 6.98 -2.25 -10.90
N GLU A 100 5.88 -2.68 -10.27
CA GLU A 100 5.93 -3.58 -9.12
C GLU A 100 6.53 -4.95 -9.50
N GLU A 101 6.19 -5.49 -10.68
CA GLU A 101 6.82 -6.72 -11.17
C GLU A 101 8.31 -6.55 -11.49
N ALA A 102 8.72 -5.39 -12.02
CA ALA A 102 10.13 -5.13 -12.29
C ALA A 102 10.95 -5.09 -10.99
N TYR A 103 10.46 -4.44 -9.94
CA TYR A 103 11.09 -4.47 -8.62
C TYR A 103 11.14 -5.88 -8.03
N ALA A 104 10.04 -6.64 -8.12
CA ALA A 104 10.03 -8.02 -7.65
C ALA A 104 11.03 -8.89 -8.43
N LYS A 105 11.14 -8.73 -9.76
CA LYS A 105 12.13 -9.43 -10.61
C LYS A 105 13.57 -9.06 -10.28
N ALA A 106 13.81 -7.85 -9.76
CA ALA A 106 15.10 -7.43 -9.22
C ALA A 106 15.35 -7.95 -7.79
N GLU A 107 14.60 -8.96 -7.36
CA GLU A 107 14.71 -9.63 -6.05
C GLU A 107 14.35 -8.74 -4.86
N LEU A 108 13.66 -7.63 -5.08
CA LEU A 108 13.11 -6.77 -4.02
C LEU A 108 11.65 -7.16 -3.70
N PRO A 109 11.34 -7.56 -2.47
CA PRO A 109 9.96 -7.64 -2.01
C PRO A 109 9.28 -6.28 -2.10
N VAL A 110 8.09 -6.23 -2.72
CA VAL A 110 7.27 -5.03 -2.87
C VAL A 110 6.06 -5.12 -1.96
N ILE A 111 5.95 -4.20 -1.02
CA ILE A 111 4.77 -4.04 -0.17
C ILE A 111 3.98 -2.84 -0.71
N SER A 112 2.91 -3.15 -1.44
CA SER A 112 2.20 -2.13 -2.22
C SER A 112 0.98 -1.56 -1.49
N ASN A 113 0.86 -0.24 -1.53
CA ASN A 113 -0.33 0.49 -1.13
C ASN A 113 -1.33 0.63 -2.29
N ASN A 114 -0.90 0.34 -3.52
CA ASN A 114 -1.70 0.51 -4.73
C ASN A 114 -2.78 -0.57 -4.88
N SER A 115 -3.80 -0.27 -5.64
CA SER A 115 -4.89 -1.21 -5.92
C SER A 115 -4.64 -2.11 -7.13
N ALA A 116 -3.61 -1.84 -7.93
CA ALA A 116 -3.39 -2.46 -9.23
C ALA A 116 -3.31 -3.99 -9.18
N ASN A 117 -2.59 -4.53 -8.20
CA ASN A 117 -2.38 -5.96 -8.03
C ASN A 117 -3.32 -6.64 -7.00
N ARG A 118 -4.32 -5.93 -6.44
CA ARG A 118 -5.21 -6.51 -5.41
C ARG A 118 -5.98 -7.75 -5.87
N TRP A 119 -6.24 -7.87 -7.18
CA TRP A 119 -6.99 -8.98 -7.77
C TRP A 119 -6.13 -9.94 -8.58
N THR A 120 -4.81 -9.74 -8.61
CA THR A 120 -3.90 -10.74 -9.19
C THR A 120 -3.92 -11.99 -8.32
N SER A 121 -4.13 -13.16 -8.95
CA SER A 121 -4.51 -14.39 -8.23
C SER A 121 -3.46 -14.88 -7.23
N ASP A 122 -2.18 -14.70 -7.56
CA ASP A 122 -1.02 -15.09 -6.75
C ASP A 122 -0.39 -13.93 -5.97
N VAL A 123 -1.06 -12.77 -5.92
CA VAL A 123 -0.65 -11.64 -5.09
C VAL A 123 -1.50 -11.63 -3.81
N PRO A 124 -0.92 -11.78 -2.63
CA PRO A 124 -1.68 -11.76 -1.39
C PRO A 124 -2.07 -10.32 -1.05
N MET A 125 -3.38 -10.12 -0.80
CA MET A 125 -3.92 -8.91 -0.17
C MET A 125 -4.05 -9.20 1.32
N VAL A 126 -3.31 -8.48 2.17
CA VAL A 126 -3.06 -8.92 3.55
C VAL A 126 -3.49 -7.89 4.58
N ILE A 127 -4.22 -8.39 5.59
CA ILE A 127 -4.30 -7.82 6.93
C ILE A 127 -3.64 -8.88 7.84
N PRO A 128 -2.40 -8.67 8.31
CA PRO A 128 -1.59 -9.73 8.90
C PRO A 128 -2.25 -10.46 10.06
N GLU A 129 -3.08 -9.77 10.84
CA GLU A 129 -3.80 -10.33 11.98
C GLU A 129 -4.95 -11.27 11.58
N ILE A 130 -5.34 -11.29 10.29
CA ILE A 130 -6.51 -12.02 9.82
C ILE A 130 -6.12 -13.15 8.87
N ASN A 131 -5.28 -12.87 7.88
CA ASN A 131 -5.08 -13.75 6.75
C ASN A 131 -3.60 -13.91 6.35
N ASP A 132 -2.70 -13.96 7.32
CA ASP A 132 -1.28 -14.23 7.11
C ASP A 132 -1.04 -15.53 6.31
N ALA A 133 -1.92 -16.53 6.44
CA ALA A 133 -1.90 -17.76 5.65
C ALA A 133 -1.93 -17.51 4.12
N HIS A 134 -2.48 -16.37 3.67
CA HIS A 134 -2.46 -15.98 2.27
C HIS A 134 -1.04 -15.73 1.73
N LEU A 135 -0.06 -15.46 2.58
CA LEU A 135 1.34 -15.32 2.17
C LEU A 135 1.89 -16.59 1.51
N SER A 136 1.27 -17.75 1.72
CA SER A 136 1.67 -19.00 1.07
C SER A 136 1.56 -18.98 -0.47
N VAL A 137 0.74 -18.08 -1.06
CA VAL A 137 0.66 -17.93 -2.52
C VAL A 137 1.92 -17.31 -3.13
N ILE A 138 2.77 -16.66 -2.31
CA ILE A 138 4.04 -16.03 -2.75
C ILE A 138 4.96 -17.05 -3.43
N GLU A 139 4.93 -18.31 -3.01
CA GLU A 139 5.73 -19.35 -3.65
C GLU A 139 5.30 -19.61 -5.11
N GLY A 140 4.00 -19.53 -5.38
CA GLY A 140 3.45 -19.58 -6.75
C GLY A 140 3.84 -18.36 -7.56
N GLN A 141 3.74 -17.19 -6.95
CA GLN A 141 4.11 -15.93 -7.57
C GLN A 141 5.60 -15.89 -7.94
N ARG A 142 6.48 -16.32 -7.04
CA ARG A 142 7.93 -16.41 -7.31
C ARG A 142 8.23 -17.31 -8.49
N ARG A 143 7.58 -18.44 -8.61
CA ARG A 143 7.73 -19.34 -9.80
C ARG A 143 7.31 -18.64 -11.08
N ARG A 144 6.19 -17.89 -11.06
CA ARG A 144 5.71 -17.11 -12.22
C ARG A 144 6.68 -15.99 -12.60
N LEU A 145 7.19 -15.27 -11.61
CA LEU A 145 8.11 -14.14 -11.82
C LEU A 145 9.56 -14.57 -12.08
N GLY A 146 9.92 -15.81 -11.77
CA GLY A 146 11.29 -16.32 -11.88
C GLY A 146 12.21 -15.78 -10.77
N THR A 147 11.68 -15.50 -9.58
CA THR A 147 12.41 -14.88 -8.46
C THR A 147 12.67 -15.89 -7.34
N ARG A 148 13.67 -15.62 -6.51
CA ARG A 148 13.96 -16.36 -5.28
C ARG A 148 13.45 -15.64 -4.03
N ARG A 149 13.65 -14.33 -3.98
CA ARG A 149 13.33 -13.47 -2.84
C ARG A 149 12.19 -12.49 -3.17
N GLY A 150 12.20 -11.93 -4.38
CA GLY A 150 11.26 -10.92 -4.82
C GLY A 150 9.82 -11.44 -4.85
N PHE A 151 8.90 -10.60 -4.45
CA PHE A 151 7.46 -10.83 -4.50
C PHE A 151 6.70 -9.51 -4.37
N ILE A 152 5.40 -9.52 -4.65
CA ILE A 152 4.48 -8.43 -4.42
C ILE A 152 3.44 -8.89 -3.39
N ALA A 153 3.22 -8.08 -2.36
CA ALA A 153 2.08 -8.19 -1.46
C ALA A 153 1.39 -6.82 -1.38
N VAL A 154 0.08 -6.81 -1.26
CA VAL A 154 -0.70 -5.57 -1.28
C VAL A 154 -1.52 -5.39 -0.01
N LYS A 155 -1.70 -4.14 0.41
CA LYS A 155 -2.67 -3.83 1.44
C LYS A 155 -4.06 -3.63 0.81
N PRO A 156 -5.14 -3.96 1.53
CA PRO A 156 -6.50 -3.70 1.06
C PRO A 156 -6.85 -2.21 1.09
N ASN A 157 -8.07 -1.89 0.64
CA ASN A 157 -8.64 -0.56 0.77
C ASN A 157 -8.63 -0.06 2.22
N CYS A 158 -8.52 1.26 2.41
CA CYS A 158 -8.43 1.85 3.73
C CYS A 158 -9.74 1.73 4.53
N SER A 159 -10.90 1.88 3.90
CA SER A 159 -12.20 1.80 4.57
C SER A 159 -12.43 0.44 5.23
N ILE A 160 -12.11 -0.66 4.53
CA ILE A 160 -12.35 -2.01 5.06
C ILE A 160 -11.48 -2.35 6.26
N GLN A 161 -10.35 -1.69 6.42
CA GLN A 161 -9.46 -1.93 7.57
C GLN A 161 -10.04 -1.42 8.89
N SER A 162 -11.08 -0.61 8.85
CA SER A 162 -11.81 -0.15 10.05
C SER A 162 -12.78 -1.20 10.59
N TYR A 163 -13.42 -1.99 9.72
CA TYR A 163 -14.51 -2.90 10.15
C TYR A 163 -14.20 -4.40 9.95
N VAL A 164 -13.39 -4.78 8.95
CA VAL A 164 -13.07 -6.19 8.70
C VAL A 164 -12.37 -6.85 9.89
N PRO A 165 -11.38 -6.24 10.56
CA PRO A 165 -10.80 -6.81 11.77
C PRO A 165 -11.81 -7.03 12.90
N MET A 166 -12.78 -6.13 13.03
CA MET A 166 -13.83 -6.23 14.05
C MET A 166 -14.84 -7.34 13.74
N LEU A 167 -15.18 -7.55 12.48
CA LEU A 167 -16.13 -8.59 12.05
C LEU A 167 -15.50 -9.98 12.01
N THR A 168 -14.20 -10.08 11.73
CA THR A 168 -13.52 -11.37 11.55
C THR A 168 -13.76 -12.36 12.71
N PRO A 169 -13.59 -12.02 13.99
CA PRO A 169 -13.86 -12.95 15.09
C PRO A 169 -15.35 -13.33 15.22
N LEU A 170 -16.24 -12.57 14.61
CA LEU A 170 -17.69 -12.82 14.63
C LEU A 170 -18.16 -13.74 13.51
N LEU A 171 -17.35 -13.98 12.48
CA LEU A 171 -17.71 -14.86 11.36
C LEU A 171 -18.12 -16.27 11.82
N LYS A 172 -17.53 -16.76 12.91
CA LYS A 172 -17.89 -18.07 13.51
C LYS A 172 -19.36 -18.19 13.93
N TYR A 173 -20.05 -17.05 14.11
CA TYR A 173 -21.48 -17.01 14.46
C TYR A 173 -22.40 -16.98 13.23
N GLY A 174 -21.84 -17.04 12.02
CA GLY A 174 -22.61 -17.14 10.77
C GLY A 174 -23.20 -15.80 10.33
N ILE A 175 -22.40 -14.75 10.28
CA ILE A 175 -22.81 -13.46 9.70
C ILE A 175 -23.27 -13.70 8.27
N ARG A 176 -24.48 -13.28 7.93
CA ARG A 176 -25.07 -13.42 6.60
C ARG A 176 -24.99 -12.15 5.78
N GLU A 177 -25.20 -11.01 6.44
CA GLU A 177 -25.26 -9.70 5.80
C GLU A 177 -24.49 -8.69 6.63
N VAL A 178 -23.84 -7.75 5.95
CA VAL A 178 -23.19 -6.58 6.53
C VAL A 178 -23.66 -5.35 5.76
N VAL A 179 -24.22 -4.38 6.46
CA VAL A 179 -24.50 -3.05 5.91
C VAL A 179 -23.53 -2.09 6.58
N ALA A 180 -22.71 -1.41 5.79
CA ALA A 180 -21.71 -0.50 6.31
C ALA A 180 -21.83 0.88 5.66
N THR A 181 -21.87 1.92 6.48
CA THR A 181 -21.75 3.30 6.05
C THR A 181 -20.42 3.85 6.56
N THR A 182 -19.60 4.40 5.65
CA THR A 182 -18.29 4.92 6.03
C THR A 182 -18.19 6.43 5.78
N TYR A 183 -17.61 7.14 6.74
CA TYR A 183 -17.25 8.55 6.61
C TYR A 183 -15.75 8.66 6.43
N GLN A 184 -15.32 9.04 5.23
CA GLN A 184 -13.91 9.10 4.90
C GLN A 184 -13.40 10.53 4.88
N ALA A 185 -12.22 10.75 5.46
CA ALA A 185 -11.57 12.06 5.45
C ALA A 185 -11.03 12.40 4.06
N ILE A 186 -11.05 13.67 3.70
CA ILE A 186 -10.51 14.18 2.41
C ILE A 186 -9.03 13.87 2.20
N SER A 187 -8.29 13.59 3.26
CA SER A 187 -6.90 13.14 3.19
C SER A 187 -6.73 11.83 2.42
N GLY A 188 -7.77 10.99 2.34
CA GLY A 188 -7.80 9.80 1.48
C GLY A 188 -7.69 10.13 -0.01
N ALA A 189 -8.19 11.30 -0.44
CA ALA A 189 -8.00 11.84 -1.77
C ALA A 189 -6.68 12.62 -1.97
N GLY A 190 -5.81 12.65 -0.95
CA GLY A 190 -4.56 13.41 -0.99
C GLY A 190 -4.72 14.92 -0.88
N LYS A 191 -5.89 15.40 -0.41
CA LYS A 191 -6.24 16.82 -0.32
C LYS A 191 -6.39 17.30 1.13
N ASN A 192 -6.42 18.61 1.30
CA ASN A 192 -6.78 19.27 2.54
C ASN A 192 -7.87 20.33 2.28
N PHE A 193 -8.41 20.95 3.31
CA PHE A 193 -9.47 21.95 3.16
C PHE A 193 -9.05 23.21 2.40
N ALA A 194 -7.78 23.60 2.41
CA ALA A 194 -7.29 24.71 1.60
C ALA A 194 -7.31 24.39 0.10
N GLU A 195 -7.08 23.12 -0.26
CA GLU A 195 -7.12 22.63 -1.64
C GLU A 195 -8.52 22.22 -2.09
N TRP A 196 -9.44 22.06 -1.15
CA TRP A 196 -10.82 21.65 -1.41
C TRP A 196 -11.78 22.32 -0.42
N PRO A 197 -11.94 23.66 -0.51
CA PRO A 197 -12.73 24.45 0.46
C PRO A 197 -14.21 24.08 0.50
N GLU A 198 -14.76 23.52 -0.58
CA GLU A 198 -16.17 23.08 -0.65
C GLU A 198 -16.48 21.94 0.31
N MET A 199 -15.45 21.31 0.87
CA MET A 199 -15.60 20.22 1.85
C MET A 199 -15.69 20.71 3.29
N VAL A 200 -15.53 22.00 3.54
CA VAL A 200 -15.75 22.55 4.89
C VAL A 200 -17.24 22.44 5.22
N ASP A 201 -17.56 21.79 6.34
CA ASP A 201 -18.93 21.54 6.81
C ASP A 201 -19.84 20.85 5.77
N ASN A 202 -19.25 20.05 4.88
CA ASN A 202 -19.95 19.38 3.79
C ASN A 202 -19.59 17.89 3.70
N VAL A 203 -20.42 17.14 2.97
CA VAL A 203 -20.23 15.71 2.69
C VAL A 203 -20.43 15.48 1.20
N ILE A 204 -19.51 14.76 0.56
CA ILE A 204 -19.73 14.19 -0.77
C ILE A 204 -20.31 12.79 -0.58
N PRO A 205 -21.56 12.54 -1.04
CA PRO A 205 -22.27 11.29 -0.74
C PRO A 205 -21.75 10.08 -1.52
N PHE A 206 -20.82 10.26 -2.44
CA PHE A 206 -20.34 9.19 -3.31
C PHE A 206 -18.84 9.32 -3.60
N ILE A 207 -18.09 8.22 -3.40
CA ILE A 207 -16.69 8.10 -3.80
C ILE A 207 -16.57 7.00 -4.84
N SER A 208 -16.23 7.37 -6.08
CA SER A 208 -16.19 6.44 -7.22
C SER A 208 -15.35 5.19 -6.95
N GLY A 209 -15.97 4.02 -7.13
CA GLY A 209 -15.34 2.70 -6.96
C GLY A 209 -15.01 2.32 -5.53
N GLU A 210 -15.43 3.11 -4.53
CA GLU A 210 -15.17 2.80 -3.12
C GLU A 210 -16.11 1.71 -2.60
N GLU A 211 -17.39 1.79 -2.96
CA GLU A 211 -18.40 0.80 -2.61
C GLU A 211 -18.01 -0.58 -3.13
N GLU A 212 -17.69 -0.72 -4.43
CA GLU A 212 -17.27 -2.01 -5.02
C GLU A 212 -16.06 -2.62 -4.29
N LYS A 213 -15.08 -1.81 -3.92
CA LYS A 213 -13.92 -2.28 -3.15
C LYS A 213 -14.34 -2.77 -1.77
N SER A 214 -15.16 -1.97 -1.09
CA SER A 214 -15.63 -2.28 0.26
C SER A 214 -16.52 -3.53 0.31
N GLU A 215 -17.25 -3.83 -0.74
CA GLU A 215 -18.09 -5.03 -0.84
C GLU A 215 -17.30 -6.30 -1.19
N ARG A 216 -16.26 -6.18 -2.01
CA ARG A 216 -15.55 -7.33 -2.57
C ARG A 216 -14.25 -7.68 -1.86
N GLU A 217 -13.47 -6.68 -1.43
CA GLU A 217 -12.16 -6.94 -0.82
C GLU A 217 -12.24 -7.72 0.50
N PRO A 218 -13.24 -7.51 1.39
CA PRO A 218 -13.39 -8.34 2.59
C PRO A 218 -13.56 -9.82 2.28
N LEU A 219 -14.29 -10.15 1.22
CA LEU A 219 -14.48 -11.55 0.80
C LEU A 219 -13.16 -12.18 0.37
N ARG A 220 -12.25 -11.41 -0.24
CA ARG A 220 -10.91 -11.88 -0.56
C ARG A 220 -10.06 -12.04 0.71
N ILE A 221 -10.15 -11.13 1.68
CA ILE A 221 -9.45 -11.26 2.97
C ILE A 221 -9.90 -12.52 3.72
N TRP A 222 -11.20 -12.80 3.74
CA TRP A 222 -11.78 -13.99 4.37
C TRP A 222 -11.74 -15.23 3.48
N GLY A 223 -11.15 -15.11 2.30
CA GLY A 223 -10.96 -16.22 1.35
C GLY A 223 -10.00 -17.29 1.86
N LYS A 224 -9.78 -18.30 1.03
CA LYS A 224 -8.87 -19.42 1.33
C LYS A 224 -7.89 -19.62 0.20
N VAL A 225 -6.69 -20.06 0.53
CA VAL A 225 -5.72 -20.50 -0.48
C VAL A 225 -6.10 -21.90 -0.97
N GLN A 226 -6.32 -22.02 -2.27
CA GLN A 226 -6.62 -23.29 -2.93
C GLN A 226 -5.83 -23.36 -4.24
N GLY A 227 -5.09 -24.45 -4.46
CA GLY A 227 -4.29 -24.62 -5.68
C GLY A 227 -3.25 -23.50 -5.92
N GLY A 228 -2.77 -22.85 -4.86
CA GLY A 228 -1.77 -21.78 -4.96
C GLY A 228 -2.34 -20.38 -5.31
N VAL A 229 -3.67 -20.23 -5.30
CA VAL A 229 -4.35 -18.95 -5.51
C VAL A 229 -5.34 -18.67 -4.38
N ILE A 230 -5.69 -17.40 -4.19
CA ILE A 230 -6.68 -17.00 -3.21
C ILE A 230 -8.07 -17.06 -3.84
N VAL A 231 -8.92 -17.92 -3.30
CA VAL A 231 -10.33 -18.04 -3.67
C VAL A 231 -11.14 -17.23 -2.65
N PRO A 232 -11.85 -16.16 -3.06
CA PRO A 232 -12.68 -15.36 -2.17
C PRO A 232 -13.77 -16.17 -1.47
N ALA A 233 -14.15 -15.74 -0.29
CA ALA A 233 -15.35 -16.24 0.39
C ALA A 233 -16.61 -15.82 -0.39
N THR A 234 -17.70 -16.56 -0.22
CA THR A 234 -18.99 -16.30 -0.87
C THR A 234 -20.01 -15.64 0.06
N ALA A 235 -19.65 -15.48 1.32
CA ALA A 235 -20.46 -14.84 2.37
C ALA A 235 -19.53 -14.13 3.38
N PRO A 236 -20.03 -13.14 4.11
CA PRO A 236 -21.38 -12.55 4.05
C PRO A 236 -21.64 -11.74 2.77
N VAL A 237 -22.90 -11.38 2.51
CA VAL A 237 -23.24 -10.31 1.55
C VAL A 237 -22.90 -8.97 2.20
N ILE A 238 -22.20 -8.10 1.48
CA ILE A 238 -21.77 -6.79 1.99
C ILE A 238 -22.36 -5.72 1.10
N THR A 239 -23.02 -4.75 1.71
CA THR A 239 -23.54 -3.55 1.05
C THR A 239 -22.96 -2.33 1.74
N THR A 240 -22.38 -1.41 0.97
CA THR A 240 -21.74 -0.20 1.50
C THR A 240 -22.32 1.07 0.89
N GLN A 241 -22.27 2.14 1.68
CA GLN A 241 -22.69 3.48 1.29
C GLN A 241 -21.71 4.52 1.80
#